data_105a2bd3d51a248f772591b4d0a9500a
#
_entry.id   105a2bd3d51a248f772591b4d0a9500a
#
_cell.length_a   1.000
_cell.length_b   1.000
_cell.length_c   1.000
_cell.angle_alpha   90.00
_cell.angle_beta   90.00
_cell.angle_gamma   90.00
#
_symmetry.space_group_name_H-M   'P 1'
#
loop_
_entity.id
_entity.type
_entity.pdbx_description
1 polymer ?
#
loop_
_entity_poly.entity_id
_entity_poly.type
_entity_poly.pdbx_seq_one_letter_code
_entity_poly.pdbx_strand_id
1 'polypeptide(L)'
;DEEWIKAIQAILKTFKEQQRKEGVGPYKFQRRTTRALDTMSNEGKGAPVKPVGLIASAFRSSDDATTFLYLVPSNFYAVSSLRKAAEILETVNKRNDLAEECSDLAKEVERALKKYATYNHKEFGTIYAFEVDGFGYHLLMDDANVPSLLAMPYLGEIAINDPIYQNTRRYVWSESNPYFFKGKAGEGIGGPHIDHDMIWPMSIMMKAFTSQDDQEIKECIRQLINTDAGTGFMHESFHKDNSSKFTRKWFAWQNTLFGELILKLVNENKVNLLNSIS
;
A
#
# COMPACT_ATOMS: atom_id res chain seq x y z
N ASP A 1 -26.42 8.10 -8.91
CA ASP A 1 -25.98 9.49 -8.86
C ASP A 1 -25.11 9.81 -10.07
N GLU A 2 -25.45 10.85 -10.83
CA GLU A 2 -24.76 11.27 -12.07
C GLU A 2 -23.33 11.76 -11.79
N GLU A 3 -23.08 12.40 -10.65
CA GLU A 3 -21.75 12.88 -10.28
C GLU A 3 -20.80 11.72 -10.03
N TRP A 4 -21.28 10.63 -9.41
CA TRP A 4 -20.48 9.41 -9.22
C TRP A 4 -20.12 8.76 -10.56
N ILE A 5 -21.06 8.72 -11.52
CA ILE A 5 -20.78 8.19 -12.87
C ILE A 5 -19.70 9.03 -13.57
N LYS A 6 -19.81 10.36 -13.52
CA LYS A 6 -18.78 11.26 -14.07
C LYS A 6 -17.41 11.04 -13.40
N ALA A 7 -17.38 10.83 -12.09
CA ALA A 7 -16.15 10.52 -11.38
C ALA A 7 -15.52 9.20 -11.86
N ILE A 8 -16.31 8.14 -12.04
CA ILE A 8 -15.80 6.86 -12.58
C ILE A 8 -15.28 7.05 -14.01
N GLN A 9 -15.96 7.78 -14.86
CA GLN A 9 -15.49 8.08 -16.22
C GLN A 9 -14.15 8.84 -16.21
N ALA A 10 -14.00 9.81 -15.31
CA ALA A 10 -12.75 10.54 -15.14
C ALA A 10 -11.60 9.64 -14.64
N ILE A 11 -11.88 8.73 -13.70
CA ILE A 11 -10.92 7.73 -13.22
C ILE A 11 -10.49 6.79 -14.34
N LEU A 12 -11.43 6.23 -15.10
CA LEU A 12 -11.13 5.35 -16.23
C LEU A 12 -10.25 6.05 -17.28
N LYS A 13 -10.61 7.29 -17.64
CA LYS A 13 -9.79 8.11 -18.54
C LYS A 13 -8.38 8.30 -18.00
N THR A 14 -8.24 8.72 -16.75
CA THR A 14 -6.93 8.96 -16.11
C THR A 14 -6.10 7.67 -16.05
N PHE A 15 -6.69 6.54 -15.68
CA PHE A 15 -5.98 5.26 -15.62
C PHE A 15 -5.46 4.84 -17.00
N LYS A 16 -6.29 4.98 -18.07
CA LYS A 16 -5.88 4.66 -19.44
C LYS A 16 -4.76 5.58 -19.94
N GLU A 17 -4.82 6.88 -19.65
CA GLU A 17 -3.75 7.83 -19.96
C GLU A 17 -2.46 7.47 -19.21
N GLN A 18 -2.55 7.04 -17.95
CA GLN A 18 -1.42 6.63 -17.12
C GLN A 18 -0.89 5.21 -17.44
N GLN A 19 -1.56 4.42 -18.25
CA GLN A 19 -0.93 3.23 -18.85
C GLN A 19 0.16 3.59 -19.86
N ARG A 20 0.21 4.86 -20.31
CA ARG A 20 1.24 5.43 -21.18
C ARG A 20 1.42 4.71 -22.53
N LYS A 21 0.38 4.05 -23.02
CA LYS A 21 0.39 3.34 -24.32
C LYS A 21 0.61 4.27 -25.50
N GLU A 22 0.09 5.50 -25.41
CA GLU A 22 0.15 6.54 -26.46
C GLU A 22 1.20 7.62 -26.13
N GLY A 23 2.14 7.35 -25.23
CA GLY A 23 3.18 8.29 -24.79
C GLY A 23 3.11 8.58 -23.29
N VAL A 24 3.88 9.56 -22.85
CA VAL A 24 4.07 9.87 -21.41
C VAL A 24 2.83 10.45 -20.71
N GLY A 25 1.76 10.73 -21.46
CA GLY A 25 0.51 11.29 -20.94
C GLY A 25 0.60 12.80 -20.64
N PRO A 26 -0.55 13.42 -20.28
CA PRO A 26 -0.64 14.86 -20.06
C PRO A 26 -0.16 15.30 -18.67
N TYR A 27 -0.01 14.37 -17.72
CA TYR A 27 0.27 14.71 -16.33
C TYR A 27 1.76 14.89 -16.08
N LYS A 28 2.09 16.00 -15.41
CA LYS A 28 3.45 16.30 -14.95
C LYS A 28 3.37 17.01 -13.61
N PHE A 29 4.38 16.81 -12.76
CA PHE A 29 4.50 17.53 -11.50
C PHE A 29 5.96 17.86 -11.22
N GLN A 30 6.25 19.16 -11.06
CA GLN A 30 7.52 19.66 -10.57
C GLN A 30 7.30 20.81 -9.60
N ARG A 31 8.13 20.86 -8.55
CA ARG A 31 8.24 21.99 -7.66
C ARG A 31 9.69 22.23 -7.25
N ARG A 32 10.00 23.43 -6.79
CA ARG A 32 11.30 23.71 -6.16
C ARG A 32 11.32 23.08 -4.78
N THR A 33 12.31 22.25 -4.53
CA THR A 33 12.50 21.53 -3.27
C THR A 33 13.96 21.16 -3.08
N THR A 34 14.39 20.96 -1.84
CA THR A 34 15.71 20.43 -1.49
C THR A 34 15.69 18.90 -1.34
N ARG A 35 14.50 18.29 -1.36
CA ARG A 35 14.30 16.86 -1.19
C ARG A 35 13.86 16.24 -2.52
N ALA A 36 14.68 15.34 -3.05
CA ALA A 36 14.44 14.72 -4.36
C ALA A 36 13.09 13.99 -4.46
N LEU A 37 12.61 13.41 -3.36
CA LEU A 37 11.33 12.67 -3.31
C LEU A 37 10.08 13.58 -3.35
N ASP A 38 10.24 14.88 -3.18
CA ASP A 38 9.12 15.83 -3.21
C ASP A 38 8.70 16.26 -4.61
N THR A 39 9.36 15.79 -5.65
CA THR A 39 9.13 16.21 -7.04
C THR A 39 9.42 15.09 -8.01
N MET A 40 8.77 15.13 -9.18
CA MET A 40 9.02 14.15 -10.24
C MET A 40 10.30 14.49 -11.00
N SER A 41 11.09 13.47 -11.35
CA SER A 41 12.21 13.55 -12.26
C SER A 41 11.77 13.81 -13.71
N ASN A 42 12.71 13.94 -14.64
CA ASN A 42 12.47 14.02 -16.08
C ASN A 42 11.38 15.06 -16.43
N GLU A 43 11.64 16.32 -16.06
CA GLU A 43 10.73 17.45 -16.32
C GLU A 43 9.30 17.25 -15.77
N GLY A 44 9.20 16.54 -14.65
CA GLY A 44 7.91 16.27 -14.01
C GLY A 44 7.16 15.05 -14.54
N LYS A 45 7.74 14.28 -15.45
CA LYS A 45 7.11 13.10 -16.08
C LYS A 45 7.48 11.77 -15.42
N GLY A 46 8.51 11.79 -14.55
CA GLY A 46 9.05 10.61 -13.87
C GLY A 46 9.96 9.77 -14.76
N ALA A 47 10.44 8.65 -14.22
CA ALA A 47 11.29 7.71 -14.93
C ALA A 47 10.59 7.11 -16.18
N PRO A 48 11.33 6.77 -17.23
CA PRO A 48 10.79 6.05 -18.38
C PRO A 48 10.17 4.71 -17.95
N VAL A 49 9.06 4.34 -18.58
CA VAL A 49 8.44 3.03 -18.42
C VAL A 49 8.17 2.38 -19.77
N LYS A 50 8.19 1.05 -19.81
CA LYS A 50 7.65 0.31 -20.93
C LYS A 50 6.15 0.12 -20.74
N PRO A 51 5.30 0.56 -21.70
CA PRO A 51 3.85 0.34 -21.60
C PRO A 51 3.51 -1.14 -21.64
N VAL A 52 3.15 -1.69 -20.51
CA VAL A 52 2.86 -3.14 -20.34
C VAL A 52 1.45 -3.41 -19.84
N GLY A 53 0.62 -2.37 -19.73
CA GLY A 53 -0.75 -2.44 -19.22
C GLY A 53 -0.89 -2.08 -17.74
N LEU A 54 0.21 -1.79 -17.03
CA LEU A 54 0.18 -1.24 -15.67
C LEU A 54 -0.10 0.27 -15.69
N ILE A 55 -0.64 0.77 -14.59
CA ILE A 55 -0.99 2.18 -14.39
C ILE A 55 0.15 2.87 -13.66
N ALA A 56 0.69 3.95 -14.23
CA ALA A 56 1.77 4.72 -13.64
C ALA A 56 1.25 5.61 -12.49
N SER A 57 1.98 5.62 -11.38
CA SER A 57 1.78 6.51 -10.24
C SER A 57 2.93 7.49 -10.13
N ALA A 58 2.63 8.79 -10.05
CA ALA A 58 3.64 9.82 -9.85
C ALA A 58 4.24 9.76 -8.44
N PHE A 59 3.40 9.51 -7.46
CA PHE A 59 3.75 9.48 -6.04
C PHE A 59 3.24 8.20 -5.38
N ARG A 60 3.90 7.81 -4.31
CA ARG A 60 3.43 6.84 -3.33
C ARG A 60 2.36 7.48 -2.44
N SER A 61 1.64 6.70 -1.69
CA SER A 61 0.69 7.19 -0.68
C SER A 61 1.34 7.98 0.47
N SER A 62 2.66 7.87 0.62
CA SER A 62 3.49 8.67 1.52
C SER A 62 3.84 10.08 1.00
N ASP A 63 3.33 10.48 -0.17
CA ASP A 63 3.71 11.69 -0.89
C ASP A 63 5.15 11.69 -1.46
N ASP A 64 5.87 10.59 -1.40
CA ASP A 64 7.18 10.45 -2.00
C ASP A 64 7.07 10.05 -3.48
N ALA A 65 7.85 10.69 -4.35
CA ALA A 65 7.90 10.36 -5.76
C ALA A 65 8.36 8.91 -5.98
N THR A 66 7.69 8.20 -6.88
CA THR A 66 8.07 6.85 -7.27
C THR A 66 9.41 6.84 -8.00
N THR A 67 10.20 5.80 -7.75
CA THR A 67 11.45 5.54 -8.50
C THR A 67 11.14 4.91 -9.84
N PHE A 68 10.36 3.82 -9.83
CA PHE A 68 9.75 3.23 -11.02
C PHE A 68 8.24 3.47 -10.96
N LEU A 69 7.66 3.98 -12.04
CA LEU A 69 6.31 4.53 -11.98
C LEU A 69 5.19 3.50 -11.77
N TYR A 70 5.44 2.22 -11.98
CA TYR A 70 4.43 1.19 -11.73
C TYR A 70 4.52 0.71 -10.28
N LEU A 71 3.84 1.43 -9.40
CA LEU A 71 3.66 1.07 -7.99
C LEU A 71 2.75 -0.16 -7.89
N VAL A 72 3.33 -1.31 -7.55
CA VAL A 72 2.66 -2.60 -7.62
C VAL A 72 1.45 -2.70 -6.68
N PRO A 73 1.54 -2.35 -5.36
CA PRO A 73 0.37 -2.44 -4.49
C PRO A 73 -0.77 -1.52 -4.92
N SER A 74 -0.47 -0.33 -5.48
CA SER A 74 -1.51 0.55 -6.03
C SER A 74 -2.17 -0.02 -7.28
N ASN A 75 -1.44 -0.75 -8.12
CA ASN A 75 -2.02 -1.44 -9.26
C ASN A 75 -2.93 -2.60 -8.84
N PHE A 76 -2.60 -3.36 -7.79
CA PHE A 76 -3.50 -4.34 -7.19
C PHE A 76 -4.76 -3.67 -6.66
N TYR A 77 -4.62 -2.55 -5.94
CA TYR A 77 -5.76 -1.80 -5.43
C TYR A 77 -6.65 -1.24 -6.56
N ALA A 78 -6.06 -0.80 -7.68
CA ALA A 78 -6.82 -0.39 -8.85
C ALA A 78 -7.67 -1.53 -9.44
N VAL A 79 -7.13 -2.76 -9.52
CA VAL A 79 -7.89 -3.95 -9.96
C VAL A 79 -9.08 -4.22 -9.05
N SER A 80 -8.89 -4.23 -7.73
CA SER A 80 -9.96 -4.41 -6.74
C SER A 80 -11.05 -3.34 -6.88
N SER A 81 -10.63 -2.08 -6.94
CA SER A 81 -11.55 -0.94 -7.02
C SER A 81 -12.36 -0.93 -8.33
N LEU A 82 -11.72 -1.25 -9.46
CA LEU A 82 -12.40 -1.34 -10.76
C LEU A 82 -13.44 -2.47 -10.78
N ARG A 83 -13.16 -3.63 -10.18
CA ARG A 83 -14.11 -4.74 -10.06
C ARG A 83 -15.33 -4.35 -9.23
N LYS A 84 -15.10 -3.70 -8.07
CA LYS A 84 -16.19 -3.21 -7.22
C LYS A 84 -17.00 -2.11 -7.91
N ALA A 85 -16.34 -1.22 -8.64
CA ALA A 85 -17.03 -0.20 -9.45
C ALA A 85 -17.89 -0.84 -10.54
N ALA A 86 -17.38 -1.86 -11.24
CA ALA A 86 -18.13 -2.60 -12.26
C ALA A 86 -19.40 -3.23 -11.67
N GLU A 87 -19.31 -3.88 -10.50
CA GLU A 87 -20.47 -4.47 -9.81
C GLU A 87 -21.52 -3.41 -9.47
N ILE A 88 -21.13 -2.25 -8.96
CA ILE A 88 -22.07 -1.15 -8.65
C ILE A 88 -22.69 -0.59 -9.93
N LEU A 89 -21.90 -0.38 -10.98
CA LEU A 89 -22.38 0.12 -12.28
C LEU A 89 -23.41 -0.83 -12.88
N GLU A 90 -23.19 -2.12 -12.82
CA GLU A 90 -24.11 -3.14 -13.33
C GLU A 90 -25.37 -3.26 -12.48
N THR A 91 -25.19 -3.43 -11.15
CA THR A 91 -26.31 -3.79 -10.25
C THR A 91 -27.17 -2.59 -9.86
N VAL A 92 -26.56 -1.43 -9.61
CA VAL A 92 -27.25 -0.22 -9.12
C VAL A 92 -27.56 0.77 -10.23
N ASN A 93 -26.55 1.14 -11.02
CA ASN A 93 -26.68 2.20 -12.01
C ASN A 93 -27.24 1.73 -13.38
N LYS A 94 -27.23 0.41 -13.66
CA LYS A 94 -27.60 -0.18 -14.95
C LYS A 94 -26.78 0.36 -16.14
N ARG A 95 -25.51 0.70 -15.88
CA ARG A 95 -24.54 1.20 -16.86
C ARG A 95 -23.58 0.07 -17.25
N ASN A 96 -24.12 -0.92 -17.98
CA ASN A 96 -23.38 -2.10 -18.42
C ASN A 96 -22.16 -1.74 -19.30
N ASP A 97 -22.26 -0.66 -20.08
CA ASP A 97 -21.18 -0.11 -20.89
C ASP A 97 -19.95 0.26 -20.04
N LEU A 98 -20.13 1.00 -18.96
CA LEU A 98 -19.05 1.38 -18.05
C LEU A 98 -18.61 0.23 -17.16
N ALA A 99 -19.52 -0.69 -16.79
CA ALA A 99 -19.18 -1.88 -16.03
C ALA A 99 -18.22 -2.79 -16.81
N GLU A 100 -18.48 -2.99 -18.12
CA GLU A 100 -17.58 -3.74 -19.02
C GLU A 100 -16.23 -3.04 -19.14
N GLU A 101 -16.20 -1.73 -19.32
CA GLU A 101 -14.99 -0.92 -19.42
C GLU A 101 -14.11 -1.05 -18.16
N CYS A 102 -14.71 -0.97 -16.97
CA CYS A 102 -14.01 -1.19 -15.69
C CYS A 102 -13.46 -2.63 -15.59
N SER A 103 -14.27 -3.62 -15.94
CA SER A 103 -13.90 -5.03 -15.88
C SER A 103 -12.75 -5.36 -16.83
N ASP A 104 -12.75 -4.81 -18.03
CA ASP A 104 -11.71 -5.07 -19.03
C ASP A 104 -10.39 -4.40 -18.65
N LEU A 105 -10.44 -3.17 -18.14
CA LEU A 105 -9.24 -2.52 -17.60
C LEU A 105 -8.68 -3.30 -16.40
N ALA A 106 -9.53 -3.76 -15.47
CA ALA A 106 -9.11 -4.60 -14.35
C ALA A 106 -8.41 -5.88 -14.81
N LYS A 107 -8.98 -6.60 -15.79
CA LYS A 107 -8.38 -7.80 -16.37
C LYS A 107 -7.03 -7.52 -17.04
N GLU A 108 -6.90 -6.39 -17.72
CA GLU A 108 -5.65 -6.00 -18.38
C GLU A 108 -4.55 -5.74 -17.34
N VAL A 109 -4.84 -4.93 -16.31
CA VAL A 109 -3.89 -4.62 -15.24
C VAL A 109 -3.49 -5.89 -14.47
N GLU A 110 -4.45 -6.77 -14.16
CA GLU A 110 -4.18 -8.05 -13.50
C GLU A 110 -3.24 -8.94 -14.32
N ARG A 111 -3.44 -9.05 -15.64
CA ARG A 111 -2.53 -9.81 -16.51
C ARG A 111 -1.12 -9.23 -16.52
N ALA A 112 -1.01 -7.91 -16.50
CA ALA A 112 0.27 -7.21 -16.43
C ALA A 112 0.96 -7.43 -15.07
N LEU A 113 0.22 -7.36 -13.95
CA LEU A 113 0.74 -7.67 -12.61
C LEU A 113 1.29 -9.09 -12.53
N LYS A 114 0.54 -10.10 -13.00
CA LYS A 114 1.00 -11.51 -13.03
C LYS A 114 2.30 -11.69 -13.78
N LYS A 115 2.57 -10.87 -14.80
CA LYS A 115 3.75 -11.00 -15.66
C LYS A 115 4.95 -10.18 -15.17
N TYR A 116 4.73 -9.01 -14.59
CA TYR A 116 5.79 -8.03 -14.37
C TYR A 116 6.03 -7.67 -12.90
N ALA A 117 5.10 -8.01 -11.99
CA ALA A 117 5.17 -7.57 -10.60
C ALA A 117 5.99 -8.47 -9.68
N THR A 118 6.45 -9.63 -10.14
CA THR A 118 7.14 -10.61 -9.30
C THR A 118 8.65 -10.64 -9.53
N TYR A 119 9.38 -10.98 -8.48
CA TYR A 119 10.84 -11.17 -8.48
C TYR A 119 11.22 -12.46 -7.74
N ASN A 120 12.18 -13.22 -8.28
CA ASN A 120 12.69 -14.41 -7.63
C ASN A 120 13.81 -14.05 -6.67
N HIS A 121 13.48 -13.88 -5.40
CA HIS A 121 14.44 -13.57 -4.33
C HIS A 121 15.15 -14.84 -3.85
N LYS A 122 16.48 -14.75 -3.64
CA LYS A 122 17.31 -15.93 -3.30
C LYS A 122 16.90 -16.61 -2.00
N GLU A 123 16.45 -15.83 -1.02
CA GLU A 123 16.12 -16.32 0.32
C GLU A 123 14.62 -16.58 0.49
N PHE A 124 13.77 -15.70 -0.06
CA PHE A 124 12.33 -15.75 0.18
C PHE A 124 11.54 -16.46 -0.93
N GLY A 125 12.19 -16.83 -2.04
CA GLY A 125 11.52 -17.37 -3.23
C GLY A 125 10.86 -16.27 -4.05
N THR A 126 9.77 -16.57 -4.75
CA THR A 126 9.05 -15.56 -5.53
C THR A 126 8.32 -14.60 -4.60
N ILE A 127 8.59 -13.30 -4.76
CA ILE A 127 7.97 -12.19 -4.01
C ILE A 127 7.39 -11.16 -4.98
N TYR A 128 6.49 -10.30 -4.51
CA TYR A 128 6.11 -9.08 -5.23
C TYR A 128 7.16 -7.99 -5.03
N ALA A 129 7.49 -7.28 -6.12
CA ALA A 129 8.28 -6.06 -6.05
C ALA A 129 7.38 -4.88 -5.63
N PHE A 130 7.96 -3.83 -5.04
CA PHE A 130 7.21 -2.63 -4.65
C PHE A 130 6.92 -1.74 -5.86
N GLU A 131 7.93 -1.51 -6.70
CA GLU A 131 7.79 -0.77 -7.96
C GLU A 131 8.47 -1.52 -9.10
N VAL A 132 7.95 -1.37 -10.32
CA VAL A 132 8.54 -1.91 -11.55
C VAL A 132 8.46 -0.89 -12.68
N ASP A 133 9.29 -1.06 -13.72
CA ASP A 133 9.35 -0.16 -14.89
C ASP A 133 8.83 -0.80 -16.20
N GLY A 134 8.55 -2.10 -16.18
CA GLY A 134 8.14 -2.88 -17.36
C GLY A 134 9.30 -3.28 -18.29
N PHE A 135 10.53 -2.74 -18.11
CA PHE A 135 11.73 -3.18 -18.83
C PHE A 135 12.43 -4.36 -18.16
N GLY A 136 12.12 -4.63 -16.90
CA GLY A 136 12.67 -5.74 -16.11
C GLY A 136 13.39 -5.29 -14.84
N TYR A 137 13.37 -4.01 -14.49
CA TYR A 137 13.89 -3.52 -13.21
C TYR A 137 12.80 -3.55 -12.13
N HIS A 138 13.23 -3.88 -10.92
CA HIS A 138 12.39 -4.05 -9.77
C HIS A 138 12.97 -3.27 -8.57
N LEU A 139 12.15 -2.51 -7.88
CA LEU A 139 12.50 -1.92 -6.60
C LEU A 139 12.00 -2.84 -5.50
N LEU A 140 12.93 -3.37 -4.72
CA LEU A 140 12.65 -4.33 -3.64
C LEU A 140 12.69 -3.61 -2.30
N MET A 141 11.54 -3.24 -1.80
CA MET A 141 11.29 -2.62 -0.50
C MET A 141 9.80 -2.77 -0.15
N ASP A 142 9.39 -2.29 0.98
CA ASP A 142 8.02 -1.89 1.26
C ASP A 142 8.03 -0.55 2.00
N ASP A 143 6.96 0.21 1.84
CA ASP A 143 6.67 1.45 2.55
C ASP A 143 5.44 1.20 3.42
N ALA A 144 5.44 1.69 4.66
CA ALA A 144 4.35 1.46 5.59
C ALA A 144 3.01 2.05 5.14
N ASN A 145 3.03 3.08 4.28
CA ASN A 145 1.83 3.80 3.87
C ASN A 145 1.00 2.98 2.87
N VAL A 146 -0.26 2.76 3.22
CA VAL A 146 -1.21 1.97 2.40
C VAL A 146 -1.66 2.78 1.17
N PRO A 147 -1.61 2.21 -0.05
CA PRO A 147 -1.30 0.82 -0.44
C PRO A 147 0.17 0.42 -0.27
N SER A 148 0.42 -0.69 0.45
CA SER A 148 1.73 -1.30 0.64
C SER A 148 1.69 -2.79 0.26
N LEU A 149 2.85 -3.43 0.10
CA LEU A 149 2.90 -4.87 -0.17
C LEU A 149 2.31 -5.67 0.99
N LEU A 150 2.58 -5.26 2.23
CA LEU A 150 2.02 -5.89 3.42
C LEU A 150 0.49 -5.78 3.46
N ALA A 151 -0.08 -4.68 2.96
CA ALA A 151 -1.52 -4.41 3.01
C ALA A 151 -2.33 -5.07 1.87
N MET A 152 -1.72 -5.77 0.92
CA MET A 152 -2.44 -6.29 -0.26
C MET A 152 -3.69 -7.13 0.06
N PRO A 153 -3.71 -8.04 1.04
CA PRO A 153 -4.95 -8.76 1.41
C PRO A 153 -6.02 -7.85 2.00
N TYR A 154 -5.64 -6.83 2.76
CA TYR A 154 -6.57 -5.83 3.27
C TYR A 154 -7.22 -5.03 2.13
N LEU A 155 -6.50 -4.78 1.04
CA LEU A 155 -7.01 -4.11 -0.16
C LEU A 155 -7.89 -4.99 -1.05
N GLY A 156 -7.89 -6.33 -0.83
CA GLY A 156 -8.90 -7.25 -1.32
C GLY A 156 -8.59 -7.98 -2.63
N GLU A 157 -7.36 -7.91 -3.18
CA GLU A 157 -7.04 -8.61 -4.44
C GLU A 157 -6.20 -9.89 -4.25
N ILE A 158 -5.52 -10.00 -3.14
CA ILE A 158 -4.67 -11.16 -2.84
C ILE A 158 -5.21 -11.87 -1.61
N ALA A 159 -5.33 -13.18 -1.69
CA ALA A 159 -5.69 -13.99 -0.53
C ALA A 159 -4.54 -14.00 0.49
N ILE A 160 -4.87 -13.98 1.78
CA ILE A 160 -3.86 -14.04 2.85
C ILE A 160 -2.95 -15.26 2.70
N ASN A 161 -3.49 -16.39 2.24
CA ASN A 161 -2.75 -17.64 2.05
C ASN A 161 -2.10 -17.78 0.67
N ASP A 162 -2.11 -16.74 -0.18
CA ASP A 162 -1.38 -16.74 -1.45
C ASP A 162 0.12 -16.97 -1.20
N PRO A 163 0.76 -17.96 -1.83
CA PRO A 163 2.16 -18.30 -1.53
C PRO A 163 3.15 -17.20 -1.88
N ILE A 164 2.90 -16.41 -2.93
CA ILE A 164 3.77 -15.28 -3.30
C ILE A 164 3.61 -14.16 -2.27
N TYR A 165 2.37 -13.90 -1.84
CA TYR A 165 2.12 -12.94 -0.77
C TYR A 165 2.77 -13.37 0.56
N GLN A 166 2.68 -14.64 0.94
CA GLN A 166 3.32 -15.14 2.16
C GLN A 166 4.86 -15.01 2.11
N ASN A 167 5.46 -15.25 0.96
CA ASN A 167 6.88 -14.98 0.75
C ASN A 167 7.18 -13.47 0.88
N THR A 168 6.36 -12.63 0.24
CA THR A 168 6.48 -11.16 0.29
C THR A 168 6.32 -10.66 1.72
N ARG A 169 5.33 -11.16 2.47
CA ARG A 169 5.09 -10.81 3.87
C ARG A 169 6.31 -11.10 4.75
N ARG A 170 6.97 -12.26 4.56
CA ARG A 170 8.22 -12.58 5.27
C ARG A 170 9.37 -11.66 4.86
N TYR A 171 9.48 -11.36 3.57
CA TYR A 171 10.49 -10.46 3.04
C TYR A 171 10.34 -9.03 3.61
N VAL A 172 9.17 -8.43 3.53
CA VAL A 172 8.95 -7.04 3.97
C VAL A 172 9.08 -6.88 5.50
N TRP A 173 8.86 -7.95 6.26
CA TRP A 173 9.05 -7.99 7.73
C TRP A 173 10.39 -8.60 8.11
N SER A 174 11.45 -8.27 7.40
CA SER A 174 12.82 -8.72 7.63
C SER A 174 13.83 -7.62 7.30
N GLU A 175 15.08 -7.80 7.72
CA GLU A 175 16.20 -6.89 7.42
C GLU A 175 16.53 -6.80 5.92
N SER A 176 15.97 -7.68 5.08
CA SER A 176 16.08 -7.59 3.62
C SER A 176 15.23 -6.45 3.04
N ASN A 177 14.21 -5.97 3.76
CA ASN A 177 13.54 -4.72 3.46
C ASN A 177 14.31 -3.56 4.10
N PRO A 178 14.85 -2.59 3.32
CA PRO A 178 15.66 -1.50 3.83
C PRO A 178 14.93 -0.56 4.81
N TYR A 179 13.60 -0.64 4.86
CA TYR A 179 12.75 0.16 5.76
C TYR A 179 12.12 -0.66 6.89
N PHE A 180 12.51 -1.91 7.06
CA PHE A 180 12.18 -2.65 8.27
C PHE A 180 13.14 -2.25 9.39
N PHE A 181 12.60 -1.84 10.51
CA PHE A 181 13.37 -1.44 11.68
C PHE A 181 12.98 -2.27 12.90
N LYS A 182 13.99 -2.63 13.69
CA LYS A 182 13.81 -3.38 14.93
C LYS A 182 14.70 -2.78 16.02
N GLY A 183 14.12 -2.54 17.18
CA GLY A 183 14.83 -1.95 18.33
C GLY A 183 14.15 -2.23 19.66
N LYS A 184 14.51 -1.45 20.68
CA LYS A 184 14.04 -1.65 22.06
C LYS A 184 12.57 -1.30 22.26
N ALA A 185 12.05 -0.34 21.51
CA ALA A 185 10.65 0.08 21.60
C ALA A 185 9.73 -0.81 20.78
N GLY A 186 10.21 -1.38 19.66
CA GLY A 186 9.40 -2.25 18.80
C GLY A 186 10.08 -2.57 17.48
N GLU A 187 9.30 -3.24 16.61
CA GLU A 187 9.69 -3.57 15.23
C GLU A 187 8.57 -3.22 14.27
N GLY A 188 8.91 -2.84 13.04
CA GLY A 188 7.94 -2.50 12.01
C GLY A 188 8.58 -1.85 10.79
N ILE A 189 7.73 -1.52 9.82
CA ILE A 189 8.15 -0.88 8.58
C ILE A 189 8.01 0.64 8.73
N GLY A 190 9.01 1.37 8.25
CA GLY A 190 9.00 2.80 8.08
C GLY A 190 8.77 3.20 6.62
N GLY A 191 9.61 4.07 6.13
CA GLY A 191 9.60 4.53 4.74
C GLY A 191 10.57 5.68 4.52
N PRO A 192 10.82 6.07 3.28
CA PRO A 192 11.73 7.17 2.97
C PRO A 192 11.15 8.56 3.29
N HIS A 193 9.85 8.63 3.60
CA HIS A 193 9.15 9.88 3.90
C HIS A 193 9.63 10.54 5.19
N ILE A 194 10.02 9.74 6.16
CA ILE A 194 10.49 10.16 7.48
C ILE A 194 11.95 9.74 7.70
N ASP A 195 12.53 10.15 8.83
CA ASP A 195 13.90 9.77 9.20
C ASP A 195 14.08 8.26 9.29
N HIS A 196 15.31 7.81 9.08
CA HIS A 196 15.71 6.42 9.29
C HIS A 196 15.46 5.99 10.75
N ASP A 197 15.22 4.70 10.96
CA ASP A 197 14.88 4.12 12.27
C ASP A 197 13.51 4.52 12.85
N MET A 198 12.66 5.18 12.06
CA MET A 198 11.30 5.53 12.43
C MET A 198 10.31 4.50 11.89
N ILE A 199 9.52 3.92 12.81
CA ILE A 199 8.48 2.92 12.51
C ILE A 199 7.13 3.61 12.41
N TRP A 200 6.35 3.30 11.38
CA TRP A 200 4.98 3.71 11.27
C TRP A 200 4.05 2.68 11.96
N PRO A 201 3.22 3.08 12.94
CA PRO A 201 2.21 2.20 13.56
C PRO A 201 1.31 1.52 12.53
N MET A 202 1.06 2.17 11.38
CA MET A 202 0.30 1.62 10.27
C MET A 202 0.82 0.25 9.80
N SER A 203 2.14 0.05 9.73
CA SER A 203 2.71 -1.23 9.34
C SER A 203 2.39 -2.34 10.33
N ILE A 204 2.36 -2.02 11.63
CA ILE A 204 2.02 -2.96 12.69
C ILE A 204 0.53 -3.31 12.62
N MET A 205 -0.33 -2.31 12.34
CA MET A 205 -1.76 -2.53 12.10
C MET A 205 -1.99 -3.42 10.88
N MET A 206 -1.29 -3.16 9.76
CA MET A 206 -1.42 -4.00 8.55
C MET A 206 -0.92 -5.42 8.80
N LYS A 207 0.12 -5.62 9.61
CA LYS A 207 0.55 -6.96 10.04
C LYS A 207 -0.57 -7.68 10.79
N ALA A 208 -1.28 -7.00 11.69
CA ALA A 208 -2.43 -7.57 12.41
C ALA A 208 -3.63 -7.82 11.49
N PHE A 209 -3.98 -6.87 10.61
CA PHE A 209 -5.08 -7.01 9.65
C PHE A 209 -4.92 -8.21 8.71
N THR A 210 -3.68 -8.52 8.35
CA THR A 210 -3.32 -9.60 7.41
C THR A 210 -2.80 -10.85 8.12
N SER A 211 -3.03 -10.98 9.41
CA SER A 211 -2.70 -12.17 10.20
C SER A 211 -3.94 -13.06 10.44
N GLN A 212 -3.70 -14.37 10.44
CA GLN A 212 -4.67 -15.38 10.90
C GLN A 212 -4.27 -15.98 12.26
N ASP A 213 -3.12 -15.55 12.81
CA ASP A 213 -2.60 -15.99 14.10
C ASP A 213 -2.99 -15.01 15.21
N ASP A 214 -3.82 -15.45 16.13
CA ASP A 214 -4.30 -14.66 17.26
C ASP A 214 -3.16 -14.17 18.17
N GLN A 215 -2.06 -14.93 18.28
CA GLN A 215 -0.91 -14.52 19.07
C GLN A 215 -0.16 -13.37 18.38
N GLU A 216 0.04 -13.43 17.07
CA GLU A 216 0.64 -12.34 16.29
C GLU A 216 -0.23 -11.07 16.36
N ILE A 217 -1.56 -11.19 16.22
CA ILE A 217 -2.49 -10.06 16.36
C ILE A 217 -2.36 -9.42 17.75
N LYS A 218 -2.35 -10.24 18.79
CA LYS A 218 -2.19 -9.78 20.17
C LYS A 218 -0.87 -9.03 20.40
N GLU A 219 0.22 -9.53 19.86
CA GLU A 219 1.54 -8.90 19.93
C GLU A 219 1.57 -7.55 19.21
N CYS A 220 0.98 -7.48 18.02
CA CYS A 220 0.86 -6.22 17.27
C CYS A 220 0.08 -5.17 18.09
N ILE A 221 -1.07 -5.52 18.65
CA ILE A 221 -1.89 -4.56 19.43
C ILE A 221 -1.15 -4.14 20.70
N ARG A 222 -0.49 -5.08 21.40
CA ARG A 222 0.34 -4.76 22.57
C ARG A 222 1.47 -3.79 22.22
N GLN A 223 2.15 -3.99 21.10
CA GLN A 223 3.18 -3.07 20.65
C GLN A 223 2.62 -1.68 20.36
N LEU A 224 1.46 -1.58 19.67
CA LEU A 224 0.79 -0.31 19.39
C LEU A 224 0.45 0.45 20.68
N ILE A 225 -0.11 -0.23 21.69
CA ILE A 225 -0.43 0.36 22.99
C ILE A 225 0.84 0.84 23.73
N ASN A 226 1.90 0.02 23.72
CA ASN A 226 3.13 0.33 24.45
C ASN A 226 3.99 1.42 23.78
N THR A 227 3.67 1.81 22.55
CA THR A 227 4.42 2.82 21.79
C THR A 227 3.68 4.14 21.63
N ASP A 228 2.56 4.34 22.32
CA ASP A 228 1.78 5.58 22.35
C ASP A 228 2.42 6.73 23.17
N ALA A 229 3.55 6.45 23.84
CA ALA A 229 4.29 7.38 24.69
C ALA A 229 3.42 8.05 25.77
N GLY A 230 2.37 7.37 26.24
CA GLY A 230 1.41 7.88 27.24
C GLY A 230 0.48 8.96 26.70
N THR A 231 0.36 9.12 25.40
CA THR A 231 -0.51 10.13 24.76
C THR A 231 -1.93 9.65 24.55
N GLY A 232 -2.15 8.34 24.56
CA GLY A 232 -3.43 7.70 24.21
C GLY A 232 -3.76 7.76 22.71
N PHE A 233 -2.79 8.11 21.84
CA PHE A 233 -2.99 8.25 20.40
C PHE A 233 -1.93 7.51 19.59
N MET A 234 -2.30 7.08 18.39
CA MET A 234 -1.35 6.62 17.40
C MET A 234 -0.66 7.80 16.74
N HIS A 235 0.68 7.80 16.81
CA HIS A 235 1.53 8.80 16.17
C HIS A 235 1.66 8.54 14.67
N GLU A 236 2.18 9.49 13.90
CA GLU A 236 2.57 9.23 12.51
C GLU A 236 3.69 8.18 12.47
N SER A 237 4.74 8.37 13.28
CA SER A 237 5.83 7.40 13.44
C SER A 237 6.47 7.51 14.82
N PHE A 238 7.21 6.48 15.24
CA PHE A 238 8.02 6.47 16.45
C PHE A 238 9.39 5.81 16.20
N HIS A 239 10.40 6.22 16.97
CA HIS A 239 11.75 5.68 16.82
C HIS A 239 11.85 4.27 17.42
N LYS A 240 12.47 3.34 16.70
CA LYS A 240 12.57 1.91 17.06
C LYS A 240 13.13 1.63 18.47
N ASP A 241 13.96 2.52 19.00
CA ASP A 241 14.58 2.33 20.33
C ASP A 241 13.97 3.22 21.42
N ASN A 242 13.15 4.21 21.06
CA ASN A 242 12.56 5.16 22.00
C ASN A 242 11.22 5.69 21.49
N SER A 243 10.13 5.14 21.98
CA SER A 243 8.76 5.54 21.59
C SER A 243 8.41 7.00 21.93
N SER A 244 9.13 7.65 22.88
CA SER A 244 8.94 9.06 23.18
C SER A 244 9.50 10.00 22.11
N LYS A 245 10.33 9.48 21.19
CA LYS A 245 10.76 10.18 19.98
C LYS A 245 9.80 9.83 18.85
N PHE A 246 8.81 10.66 18.62
CA PHE A 246 7.77 10.44 17.60
C PHE A 246 7.55 11.69 16.75
N THR A 247 6.95 11.48 15.56
CA THR A 247 6.42 12.54 14.70
C THR A 247 4.91 12.62 14.89
N ARG A 248 4.33 13.84 14.85
CA ARG A 248 2.91 14.13 14.97
C ARG A 248 2.22 13.34 16.09
N LYS A 249 1.99 13.98 17.24
CA LYS A 249 1.34 13.39 18.43
C LYS A 249 0.04 12.65 18.10
N TRP A 250 -0.75 13.17 17.19
CA TRP A 250 -1.99 12.61 16.70
C TRP A 250 -1.98 12.60 15.17
N PHE A 251 -2.27 11.46 14.59
CA PHE A 251 -2.32 11.31 13.13
C PHE A 251 -3.61 10.58 12.73
N ALA A 252 -4.52 11.28 12.03
CA ALA A 252 -5.88 10.82 11.76
C ALA A 252 -5.92 9.43 11.13
N TRP A 253 -5.15 9.23 10.09
CA TRP A 253 -5.10 7.96 9.34
C TRP A 253 -4.77 6.78 10.25
N GLN A 254 -3.78 6.90 11.11
CA GLN A 254 -3.38 5.81 12.01
C GLN A 254 -4.41 5.56 13.12
N ASN A 255 -5.00 6.63 13.68
CA ASN A 255 -6.01 6.47 14.71
C ASN A 255 -7.30 5.84 14.16
N THR A 256 -7.69 6.18 12.92
CA THR A 256 -8.86 5.55 12.27
C THR A 256 -8.61 4.09 11.93
N LEU A 257 -7.42 3.75 11.41
CA LEU A 257 -7.05 2.36 11.14
C LEU A 257 -6.97 1.51 12.41
N PHE A 258 -6.47 2.07 13.52
CA PHE A 258 -6.48 1.36 14.79
C PHE A 258 -7.92 1.09 15.26
N GLY A 259 -8.80 2.08 15.18
CA GLY A 259 -10.23 1.91 15.46
C GLY A 259 -10.88 0.83 14.58
N GLU A 260 -10.57 0.82 13.29
CA GLU A 260 -11.05 -0.20 12.34
C GLU A 260 -10.55 -1.59 12.71
N LEU A 261 -9.25 -1.74 13.11
CA LEU A 261 -8.69 -3.01 13.55
C LEU A 261 -9.46 -3.56 14.77
N ILE A 262 -9.73 -2.71 15.76
CA ILE A 262 -10.50 -3.11 16.94
C ILE A 262 -11.93 -3.53 16.56
N LEU A 263 -12.62 -2.75 15.71
CA LEU A 263 -13.97 -3.08 15.23
C LEU A 263 -13.99 -4.40 14.43
N LYS A 264 -12.99 -4.64 13.58
CA LYS A 264 -12.82 -5.92 12.88
C LYS A 264 -12.78 -7.09 13.87
N LEU A 265 -11.94 -7.01 14.89
CA LEU A 265 -11.80 -8.07 15.89
C LEU A 265 -13.10 -8.29 16.70
N VAL A 266 -13.82 -7.23 17.03
CA VAL A 266 -15.14 -7.33 17.68
C VAL A 266 -16.13 -8.05 16.75
N ASN A 267 -16.20 -7.67 15.48
CA ASN A 267 -17.08 -8.28 14.49
C ASN A 267 -16.73 -9.75 14.20
N GLU A 268 -15.47 -10.14 14.36
CA GLU A 268 -14.99 -11.53 14.27
C GLU A 268 -15.15 -12.34 15.58
N ASN A 269 -15.85 -11.79 16.58
CA ASN A 269 -16.05 -12.41 17.91
C ASN A 269 -14.74 -12.66 18.68
N LYS A 270 -13.69 -11.84 18.44
CA LYS A 270 -12.38 -11.94 19.10
C LYS A 270 -12.26 -11.00 20.32
N VAL A 271 -13.36 -10.65 20.99
CA VAL A 271 -13.37 -9.78 22.19
C VAL A 271 -12.50 -10.39 23.32
N ASN A 272 -12.51 -11.71 23.49
CA ASN A 272 -11.67 -12.38 24.49
C ASN A 272 -10.16 -12.18 24.22
N LEU A 273 -9.76 -12.13 22.95
CA LEU A 273 -8.39 -11.80 22.58
C LEU A 273 -8.06 -10.36 23.02
N LEU A 274 -8.91 -9.38 22.72
CA LEU A 274 -8.72 -7.99 23.14
C LEU A 274 -8.60 -7.88 24.66
N ASN A 275 -9.49 -8.50 25.43
CA ASN A 275 -9.49 -8.50 26.90
C ASN A 275 -8.24 -9.18 27.49
N SER A 276 -7.52 -9.99 26.74
CA SER A 276 -6.29 -10.66 27.17
C SER A 276 -5.02 -9.87 26.91
N ILE A 277 -5.13 -8.65 26.37
CA ILE A 277 -4.00 -7.74 26.09
C ILE A 277 -3.77 -6.87 27.33
N SER A 278 -3.36 -7.45 28.40
CA SER A 278 -2.99 -6.72 29.63
C SER A 278 -1.47 -6.65 29.77
#